data_415997b93c2f9514b7bc93fd4a474318
#
_entry.id   415997b93c2f9514b7bc93fd4a474318
#
_cell.length_a   1.000
_cell.length_b   1.000
_cell.length_c   1.000
_cell.angle_alpha   90.00
_cell.angle_beta   90.00
_cell.angle_gamma   90.00
#
_symmetry.space_group_name_H-M   'P 1'
#
loop_
_entity.id
_entity.type
_entity.pdbx_description
1 polymer ?
#
loop_
_entity_poly.entity_id
_entity_poly.type
_entity_poly.pdbx_seq_one_letter_code
_entity_poly.pdbx_strand_id
1 'polypeptide(L)'
;MKRIQSLLVLILVMVLGQNARAEYRAYELEIFDRTTKTSETLITSFSPADYILTHGGPDRIGIIIRASWICYGDTSRRKKVCPVPKPINPRYKDGDRVQIMLQKHLTHEWVGVVENSFFRPELRSNVYGIRFTDRNNLYTRYYEANLRKAP
;
A
#
# COMPACT_ATOMS: atom_id res chain seq x y z
N MET A 1 -28.50 -40.19 -13.33
CA MET A 1 -28.28 -39.57 -12.00
C MET A 1 -26.82 -39.62 -11.52
N LYS A 2 -26.06 -40.73 -11.68
CA LYS A 2 -24.66 -40.82 -11.21
C LYS A 2 -23.68 -39.80 -11.83
N ARG A 3 -23.87 -39.39 -13.11
CA ARG A 3 -22.99 -38.41 -13.78
C ARG A 3 -23.13 -36.97 -13.25
N ILE A 4 -24.33 -36.60 -12.81
CA ILE A 4 -24.60 -35.25 -12.25
C ILE A 4 -23.95 -35.10 -10.86
N GLN A 5 -23.99 -36.16 -10.06
CA GLN A 5 -23.31 -36.15 -8.73
C GLN A 5 -21.82 -36.02 -8.85
N SER A 6 -21.19 -36.68 -9.83
CA SER A 6 -19.73 -36.56 -10.05
C SER A 6 -19.32 -35.15 -10.49
N LEU A 7 -20.14 -34.49 -11.30
CA LEU A 7 -19.88 -33.10 -11.75
C LEU A 7 -19.98 -32.11 -10.60
N LEU A 8 -20.96 -32.28 -9.73
CA LEU A 8 -21.18 -31.42 -8.54
C LEU A 8 -20.03 -31.54 -7.55
N VAL A 9 -19.51 -32.74 -7.31
CA VAL A 9 -18.35 -32.97 -6.45
C VAL A 9 -17.11 -32.32 -7.04
N LEU A 10 -16.90 -32.39 -8.35
CA LEU A 10 -15.73 -31.78 -9.02
C LEU A 10 -15.77 -30.25 -8.92
N ILE A 11 -16.93 -29.63 -9.09
CA ILE A 11 -17.11 -28.18 -8.94
C ILE A 11 -16.87 -27.76 -7.50
N LEU A 12 -17.37 -28.52 -6.51
CA LEU A 12 -17.16 -28.24 -5.09
C LEU A 12 -15.68 -28.28 -4.71
N VAL A 13 -14.92 -29.26 -5.24
CA VAL A 13 -13.48 -29.38 -4.98
C VAL A 13 -12.71 -28.22 -5.62
N MET A 14 -13.10 -27.75 -6.81
CA MET A 14 -12.47 -26.59 -7.45
C MET A 14 -12.72 -25.26 -6.69
N VAL A 15 -13.91 -25.11 -6.09
CA VAL A 15 -14.23 -23.92 -5.30
C VAL A 15 -13.52 -23.91 -3.95
N LEU A 16 -13.33 -25.08 -3.33
CA LEU A 16 -12.60 -25.21 -2.06
C LEU A 16 -11.09 -25.14 -2.19
N GLY A 17 -10.56 -25.31 -3.41
CA GLY A 17 -9.13 -25.26 -3.70
C GLY A 17 -8.57 -23.84 -3.91
N GLN A 18 -9.39 -22.80 -3.86
CA GLN A 18 -8.89 -21.43 -3.82
C GLN A 18 -8.34 -21.15 -2.41
N ASN A 19 -7.06 -21.45 -2.23
CA ASN A 19 -6.33 -20.96 -1.06
C ASN A 19 -6.48 -19.44 -1.01
N ALA A 20 -7.44 -18.97 -0.22
CA ALA A 20 -7.59 -17.57 0.08
C ALA A 20 -6.26 -17.13 0.73
N ARG A 21 -5.39 -16.51 -0.04
CA ARG A 21 -4.18 -15.92 0.51
C ARG A 21 -4.62 -14.83 1.46
N ALA A 22 -4.42 -15.07 2.74
CA ALA A 22 -4.74 -14.08 3.73
C ALA A 22 -3.81 -12.87 3.54
N GLU A 23 -4.42 -11.70 3.49
CA GLU A 23 -3.69 -10.44 3.49
C GLU A 23 -3.50 -10.00 4.93
N TYR A 24 -2.29 -9.59 5.27
CA TYR A 24 -2.01 -8.94 6.54
C TYR A 24 -1.07 -7.75 6.31
N ARG A 25 -1.15 -6.77 7.18
CA ARG A 25 -0.32 -5.59 7.08
C ARG A 25 0.94 -5.75 7.92
N ALA A 26 2.08 -5.41 7.35
CA ALA A 26 3.33 -5.23 8.06
C ALA A 26 3.61 -3.74 8.25
N TYR A 27 4.33 -3.41 9.31
CA TYR A 27 4.65 -2.05 9.71
C TYR A 27 6.14 -1.94 10.04
N GLU A 28 6.72 -0.83 9.66
CA GLU A 28 7.96 -0.31 10.23
C GLU A 28 7.56 0.75 11.26
N LEU A 29 7.80 0.44 12.52
CA LEU A 29 7.43 1.27 13.65
C LEU A 29 8.69 1.84 14.29
N GLU A 30 8.68 3.14 14.56
CA GLU A 30 9.58 3.74 15.54
C GLU A 30 8.85 3.77 16.87
N ILE A 31 9.42 3.08 17.85
CA ILE A 31 8.84 2.88 19.16
C ILE A 31 9.63 3.73 20.14
N PHE A 32 8.94 4.55 20.89
CA PHE A 32 9.49 5.36 21.94
C PHE A 32 8.99 4.88 23.31
N ASP A 33 9.88 4.36 24.16
CA ASP A 33 9.56 4.04 25.56
C ASP A 33 9.76 5.29 26.42
N ARG A 34 8.67 5.80 26.95
CA ARG A 34 8.66 7.03 27.76
C ARG A 34 9.32 6.86 29.13
N THR A 35 9.38 5.61 29.61
CA THR A 35 9.99 5.29 30.91
C THR A 35 11.50 5.30 30.82
N THR A 36 12.05 4.63 29.79
CA THR A 36 13.49 4.53 29.58
C THR A 36 14.03 5.67 28.73
N LYS A 37 13.16 6.44 28.07
CA LYS A 37 13.50 7.51 27.10
C LYS A 37 14.32 7.00 25.92
N THR A 38 14.13 5.75 25.55
CA THR A 38 14.79 5.12 24.41
C THR A 38 13.87 5.05 23.20
N SER A 39 14.47 5.07 22.01
CA SER A 39 13.76 4.85 20.75
C SER A 39 14.41 3.69 20.00
N GLU A 40 13.56 2.84 19.40
CA GLU A 40 14.01 1.74 18.56
C GLU A 40 13.12 1.61 17.31
N THR A 41 13.67 1.05 16.25
CA THR A 41 12.89 0.75 15.03
C THR A 41 12.62 -0.75 14.95
N LEU A 42 11.38 -1.12 14.75
CA LEU A 42 10.91 -2.51 14.68
C LEU A 42 10.07 -2.73 13.43
N ILE A 43 10.31 -3.86 12.74
CA ILE A 43 9.45 -4.34 11.67
C ILE A 43 8.58 -5.46 12.23
N THR A 44 7.26 -5.30 12.14
CA THR A 44 6.29 -6.21 12.77
C THR A 44 5.00 -6.34 11.97
N SER A 45 4.25 -7.43 12.20
CA SER A 45 2.87 -7.61 11.74
C SER A 45 1.83 -7.21 12.81
N PHE A 46 2.25 -6.85 14.00
CA PHE A 46 1.34 -6.28 15.00
C PHE A 46 0.88 -4.89 14.54
N SER A 47 -0.41 -4.61 14.66
CA SER A 47 -0.87 -3.24 14.48
C SER A 47 -0.25 -2.34 15.56
N PRO A 48 -0.09 -1.03 15.32
CA PRO A 48 0.41 -0.11 16.35
C PRO A 48 -0.39 -0.18 17.65
N ALA A 49 -1.71 -0.33 17.55
CA ALA A 49 -2.59 -0.45 18.72
C ALA A 49 -2.32 -1.74 19.50
N ASP A 50 -2.23 -2.88 18.80
CA ASP A 50 -1.95 -4.17 19.44
C ASP A 50 -0.56 -4.16 20.09
N TYR A 51 0.42 -3.53 19.43
CA TYR A 51 1.77 -3.41 19.98
C TYR A 51 1.76 -2.61 21.29
N ILE A 52 1.11 -1.46 21.32
CA ILE A 52 0.96 -0.62 22.53
C ILE A 52 0.33 -1.43 23.66
N LEU A 53 -0.78 -2.10 23.39
CA LEU A 53 -1.52 -2.86 24.41
C LEU A 53 -0.71 -4.01 25.00
N THR A 54 0.13 -4.66 24.17
CA THR A 54 0.92 -5.83 24.62
C THR A 54 2.24 -5.45 25.28
N HIS A 55 2.75 -4.21 25.13
CA HIS A 55 4.07 -3.80 25.59
C HIS A 55 4.07 -2.69 26.64
N GLY A 56 2.96 -2.47 27.33
CA GLY A 56 2.93 -1.59 28.49
C GLY A 56 1.95 -0.42 28.43
N GLY A 57 1.12 -0.39 27.39
CA GLY A 57 0.04 0.59 27.24
C GLY A 57 0.48 1.96 26.69
N PRO A 58 -0.50 2.85 26.43
CA PRO A 58 -0.25 4.14 25.78
C PRO A 58 0.51 5.15 26.66
N ASP A 59 0.47 4.96 27.97
CA ASP A 59 1.20 5.82 28.90
C ASP A 59 2.73 5.61 28.82
N ARG A 60 3.12 4.37 28.49
CA ARG A 60 4.52 3.99 28.37
C ARG A 60 5.04 4.07 26.94
N ILE A 61 4.28 3.56 25.97
CA ILE A 61 4.74 3.36 24.60
C ILE A 61 4.14 4.43 23.66
N GLY A 62 5.01 5.19 23.00
CA GLY A 62 4.68 6.02 21.85
C GLY A 62 5.11 5.33 20.56
N ILE A 63 4.31 5.46 19.48
CA ILE A 63 4.61 4.86 18.19
C ILE A 63 4.49 5.87 17.08
N ILE A 64 5.48 5.88 16.17
CA ILE A 64 5.42 6.55 14.88
C ILE A 64 5.45 5.45 13.80
N ILE A 65 4.48 5.47 12.90
CA ILE A 65 4.47 4.57 11.73
C ILE A 65 5.37 5.19 10.66
N ARG A 66 6.51 4.58 10.41
CA ARG A 66 7.46 5.01 9.37
C ARG A 66 7.05 4.51 8.00
N ALA A 67 6.62 3.25 7.90
CA ALA A 67 6.09 2.65 6.69
C ALA A 67 5.08 1.55 7.01
N SER A 68 4.23 1.21 6.04
CA SER A 68 3.38 0.02 6.11
C SER A 68 3.21 -0.59 4.71
N TRP A 69 3.05 -1.90 4.64
CA TRP A 69 2.83 -2.60 3.37
C TRP A 69 2.00 -3.87 3.58
N ILE A 70 1.43 -4.39 2.48
CA ILE A 70 0.61 -5.59 2.52
C ILE A 70 1.51 -6.81 2.26
N CYS A 71 1.40 -7.79 3.13
CA CYS A 71 1.97 -9.12 2.98
C CYS A 71 0.87 -10.11 2.59
N TYR A 72 1.23 -11.11 1.79
CA TYR A 72 0.37 -12.22 1.40
C TYR A 72 0.94 -13.52 1.95
N GLY A 73 0.12 -14.34 2.58
CA GLY A 73 0.57 -15.60 3.14
C GLY A 73 -0.48 -16.35 3.93
N ASP A 74 -0.08 -17.45 4.52
CA ASP A 74 -0.92 -18.24 5.41
C ASP A 74 -1.04 -17.54 6.77
N THR A 75 -2.26 -17.30 7.22
CA THR A 75 -2.58 -16.70 8.52
C THR A 75 -2.10 -17.53 9.71
N SER A 76 -1.90 -18.84 9.53
CA SER A 76 -1.37 -19.72 10.58
C SER A 76 0.08 -19.38 10.95
N ARG A 77 0.80 -18.66 10.09
CA ARG A 77 2.19 -18.25 10.28
C ARG A 77 2.35 -16.75 10.55
N ARG A 78 1.52 -16.18 11.38
CA ARG A 78 1.46 -14.76 11.76
C ARG A 78 2.79 -14.07 12.11
N LYS A 79 3.89 -14.80 12.21
CA LYS A 79 5.18 -14.27 12.69
C LYS A 79 6.15 -13.90 11.56
N LYS A 80 5.86 -14.23 10.31
CA LYS A 80 6.82 -13.99 9.23
C LYS A 80 6.47 -12.73 8.46
N VAL A 81 7.04 -11.62 8.90
CA VAL A 81 6.94 -10.36 8.16
C VAL A 81 7.59 -10.53 6.80
N CYS A 82 6.86 -10.17 5.74
CA CYS A 82 7.43 -10.17 4.40
C CYS A 82 8.39 -8.98 4.22
N PRO A 83 9.37 -9.10 3.33
CA PRO A 83 10.30 -8.01 3.05
C PRO A 83 9.58 -6.73 2.64
N VAL A 84 10.15 -5.58 2.99
CA VAL A 84 9.69 -4.27 2.50
C VAL A 84 9.69 -4.31 0.97
N PRO A 85 8.58 -3.92 0.31
CA PRO A 85 8.55 -3.84 -1.14
C PRO A 85 9.65 -2.92 -1.65
N LYS A 86 10.44 -3.42 -2.61
CA LYS A 86 11.50 -2.61 -3.22
C LYS A 86 10.87 -1.49 -4.04
N PRO A 87 11.47 -0.29 -4.01
CA PRO A 87 11.07 0.79 -4.89
C PRO A 87 11.07 0.35 -6.36
N ILE A 88 10.06 0.76 -7.09
CA ILE A 88 9.94 0.56 -8.53
C ILE A 88 10.40 1.85 -9.20
N ASN A 89 11.19 1.74 -10.26
CA ASN A 89 11.60 2.92 -11.02
C ASN A 89 10.37 3.71 -11.47
N PRO A 90 10.33 5.01 -11.22
CA PRO A 90 9.20 5.83 -11.64
C PRO A 90 9.08 5.85 -13.16
N ARG A 91 7.85 5.74 -13.65
CA ARG A 91 7.53 5.78 -15.09
C ARG A 91 7.71 7.17 -15.68
N TYR A 92 7.46 8.20 -14.87
CA TYR A 92 7.58 9.59 -15.25
C TYR A 92 8.68 10.24 -14.42
N LYS A 93 9.40 11.18 -15.03
CA LYS A 93 10.50 11.94 -14.40
C LYS A 93 10.04 13.38 -14.14
N ASP A 94 10.77 14.07 -13.29
CA ASP A 94 10.57 15.49 -13.04
C ASP A 94 10.66 16.26 -14.35
N GLY A 95 9.71 17.14 -14.61
CA GLY A 95 9.56 17.88 -15.86
C GLY A 95 8.70 17.19 -16.93
N ASP A 96 8.36 15.90 -16.78
CA ASP A 96 7.49 15.23 -17.74
C ASP A 96 6.08 15.83 -17.71
N ARG A 97 5.51 16.05 -18.90
CA ARG A 97 4.11 16.44 -19.05
C ARG A 97 3.23 15.20 -18.96
N VAL A 98 2.27 15.22 -18.08
CA VAL A 98 1.33 14.12 -17.85
C VAL A 98 -0.10 14.62 -17.88
N GLN A 99 -0.97 13.74 -18.37
CA GLN A 99 -2.40 13.95 -18.40
C GLN A 99 -3.07 13.10 -17.34
N ILE A 100 -4.03 13.68 -16.61
CA ILE A 100 -4.77 12.96 -15.58
C ILE A 100 -5.89 12.15 -16.23
N MET A 101 -5.89 10.85 -15.95
CA MET A 101 -6.95 9.94 -16.33
C MET A 101 -7.96 9.83 -15.17
N LEU A 102 -8.81 10.85 -15.03
CA LEU A 102 -9.96 10.74 -14.15
C LEU A 102 -11.08 10.05 -14.92
N GLN A 103 -11.76 9.11 -14.24
CA GLN A 103 -12.88 8.28 -14.72
C GLN A 103 -13.53 8.73 -16.02
N LYS A 104 -13.93 7.77 -16.87
CA LYS A 104 -14.46 7.91 -18.24
C LYS A 104 -15.50 9.00 -18.53
N HIS A 105 -15.92 9.77 -17.54
CA HIS A 105 -17.00 10.75 -17.64
C HIS A 105 -16.59 12.21 -17.38
N LEU A 106 -15.35 12.49 -16.99
CA LEU A 106 -14.88 13.84 -16.78
C LEU A 106 -14.04 14.29 -18.00
N THR A 107 -14.66 15.10 -18.84
CA THR A 107 -14.12 15.61 -20.12
C THR A 107 -12.98 16.63 -19.99
N HIS A 108 -12.50 16.91 -18.79
CA HIS A 108 -11.41 17.85 -18.59
C HIS A 108 -10.08 17.10 -18.56
N GLU A 109 -9.40 17.12 -19.68
CA GLU A 109 -8.04 16.61 -19.84
C GLU A 109 -7.05 17.55 -19.14
N TRP A 110 -6.90 17.38 -17.85
CA TRP A 110 -5.92 18.16 -17.11
C TRP A 110 -4.52 17.67 -17.44
N VAL A 111 -3.72 18.58 -17.94
CA VAL A 111 -2.30 18.36 -18.21
C VAL A 111 -1.48 19.13 -17.19
N GLY A 112 -0.59 18.43 -16.51
CA GLY A 112 0.33 19.03 -15.56
C GLY A 112 1.75 18.56 -15.77
N VAL A 113 2.66 19.11 -14.98
CA VAL A 113 4.09 18.77 -14.98
C VAL A 113 4.43 18.01 -13.72
N VAL A 114 5.15 16.92 -13.86
CA VAL A 114 5.69 16.16 -12.73
C VAL A 114 6.76 16.99 -12.04
N GLU A 115 6.61 17.22 -10.73
CA GLU A 115 7.61 17.91 -9.90
C GLU A 115 8.44 16.95 -9.07
N ASN A 116 7.85 15.85 -8.65
CA ASN A 116 8.53 14.80 -7.91
C ASN A 116 7.77 13.48 -7.99
N SER A 117 8.47 12.41 -7.62
CA SER A 117 7.88 11.09 -7.46
C SER A 117 8.43 10.42 -6.20
N PHE A 118 7.62 9.59 -5.57
CA PHE A 118 8.03 8.79 -4.43
C PHE A 118 7.29 7.47 -4.41
N PHE A 119 7.99 6.42 -4.02
CA PHE A 119 7.42 5.09 -3.90
C PHE A 119 6.60 4.95 -2.62
N ARG A 120 5.40 4.39 -2.72
CA ARG A 120 4.53 4.06 -1.59
C ARG A 120 4.51 2.54 -1.40
N PRO A 121 5.22 2.01 -0.40
CA PRO A 121 5.30 0.56 -0.14
C PRO A 121 3.93 -0.08 0.08
N GLU A 122 3.02 0.63 0.75
CA GLU A 122 1.66 0.18 1.03
C GLU A 122 0.81 -0.03 -0.22
N LEU A 123 1.13 0.66 -1.29
CA LEU A 123 0.43 0.58 -2.58
C LEU A 123 1.24 -0.17 -3.64
N ARG A 124 2.50 -0.47 -3.35
CA ARG A 124 3.48 -1.01 -4.31
C ARG A 124 3.51 -0.20 -5.61
N SER A 125 3.37 1.10 -5.50
CA SER A 125 3.25 2.02 -6.63
C SER A 125 3.95 3.33 -6.35
N ASN A 126 4.34 4.01 -7.43
CA ASN A 126 4.80 5.37 -7.35
C ASN A 126 3.61 6.34 -7.26
N VAL A 127 3.82 7.41 -6.52
CA VAL A 127 2.92 8.56 -6.42
C VAL A 127 3.69 9.77 -6.93
N TYR A 128 3.03 10.59 -7.73
CA TYR A 128 3.63 11.74 -8.40
C TYR A 128 3.00 13.02 -7.90
N GLY A 129 3.82 14.00 -7.54
CA GLY A 129 3.40 15.37 -7.34
C GLY A 129 3.31 16.08 -8.69
N ILE A 130 2.13 16.57 -9.02
CA ILE A 130 1.82 17.21 -10.30
C ILE A 130 1.45 18.66 -10.07
N ARG A 131 2.06 19.57 -10.83
CA ARG A 131 1.69 21.00 -10.87
C ARG A 131 0.96 21.32 -12.16
N PHE A 132 -0.15 22.03 -11.99
CA PHE A 132 -0.99 22.54 -13.07
C PHE A 132 -0.81 24.07 -13.17
N THR A 133 -0.01 24.50 -14.15
CA THR A 133 0.31 25.92 -14.33
C THR A 133 -0.89 26.76 -14.80
N ASP A 134 -1.79 26.14 -15.56
CA ASP A 134 -3.05 26.75 -16.05
C ASP A 134 -4.15 26.85 -15.00
N ARG A 135 -3.89 26.34 -13.78
CA ARG A 135 -4.86 26.29 -12.66
C ARG A 135 -4.30 26.90 -11.39
N ASN A 136 -3.87 28.14 -11.49
CA ASN A 136 -3.31 28.90 -10.37
C ASN A 136 -2.15 28.15 -9.66
N ASN A 137 -1.32 27.45 -10.44
CA ASN A 137 -0.24 26.63 -9.89
C ASN A 137 -0.70 25.57 -8.89
N LEU A 138 -1.88 25.01 -9.10
CA LEU A 138 -2.40 23.93 -8.25
C LEU A 138 -1.42 22.78 -8.21
N TYR A 139 -1.03 22.36 -6.99
CA TYR A 139 -0.22 21.17 -6.75
C TYR A 139 -1.06 20.08 -6.12
N THR A 140 -1.00 18.87 -6.66
CA THR A 140 -1.70 17.71 -6.12
C THR A 140 -0.95 16.41 -6.43
N ARG A 141 -1.37 15.30 -5.82
CA ARG A 141 -0.71 14.00 -5.93
C ARG A 141 -1.61 12.99 -6.62
N TYR A 142 -1.02 12.22 -7.53
CA TYR A 142 -1.71 11.17 -8.27
C TYR A 142 -0.91 9.88 -8.28
N TYR A 143 -1.64 8.75 -8.29
CA TYR A 143 -1.06 7.44 -8.48
C TYR A 143 -0.65 7.24 -9.95
N GLU A 144 0.38 6.42 -10.18
CA GLU A 144 0.87 6.13 -11.53
C GLU A 144 -0.25 5.63 -12.47
N ALA A 145 -1.17 4.81 -11.95
CA ALA A 145 -2.31 4.30 -12.71
C ALA A 145 -3.30 5.39 -13.19
N ASN A 146 -3.27 6.57 -12.57
CA ASN A 146 -4.12 7.69 -12.93
C ASN A 146 -3.46 8.67 -13.91
N LEU A 147 -2.27 8.34 -14.41
CA LEU A 147 -1.48 9.20 -15.27
C LEU A 147 -1.22 8.54 -16.62
N ARG A 148 -1.21 9.36 -17.67
CA ARG A 148 -0.64 9.01 -18.97
C ARG A 148 0.29 10.14 -19.45
N LYS A 149 1.24 9.82 -20.34
CA LYS A 149 2.06 10.85 -20.94
C LYS A 149 1.17 11.79 -21.75
N ALA A 150 1.33 13.09 -21.57
CA ALA A 150 0.63 14.06 -22.39
C ALA A 150 1.18 14.05 -23.82
N PRO A 151 0.34 14.32 -24.82
CA PRO A 151 0.79 14.45 -26.21
C PRO A 151 1.75 15.61 -26.41
#